data_ce3b3d16f81bdbd850d984d24b25ca1f
#
_entry.id   ce3b3d16f81bdbd850d984d24b25ca1f
#
_cell.length_a   1.000
_cell.length_b   1.000
_cell.length_c   1.000
_cell.angle_alpha   90.00
_cell.angle_beta   90.00
_cell.angle_gamma   90.00
#
_symmetry.space_group_name_H-M   'P 1'
#
loop_
_entity.id
_entity.type
_entity.pdbx_description
1 polymer ?
#
loop_
_entity_poly.entity_id
_entity_poly.type
_entity_poly.pdbx_seq_one_letter_code
_entity_poly.pdbx_strand_id
1 'polypeptide(L)'
;DVYKRQDQTIFTALKQVLQELNFEYCPIDVELTESCLIENDELALSVIQQFSQLGAQVHLDDFGTGYSSLSQLARFPIDAIKLDQVFVRDIHKQPVSQSLVRAIVAVAQALNLQVIAEGVESAKEDAFLTKNGINERQGFLFAKPMPAVAFERWYKRYLKRA
;
A
#
# COMPACT_ATOMS: atom_id res chain seq x y z
N ASP A 1 -13.57 4.76 5.55
CA ASP A 1 -14.88 5.39 5.80
C ASP A 1 -15.21 6.34 4.66
N VAL A 2 -16.16 5.96 3.79
CA VAL A 2 -16.53 6.68 2.54
C VAL A 2 -16.91 8.14 2.83
N TYR A 3 -17.51 8.41 3.97
CA TYR A 3 -17.93 9.78 4.35
C TYR A 3 -16.75 10.70 4.71
N LYS A 4 -15.67 10.21 5.27
CA LYS A 4 -14.46 11.01 5.54
C LYS A 4 -13.69 11.38 4.28
N ARG A 5 -13.87 10.65 3.19
CA ARG A 5 -13.17 10.87 1.91
C ARG A 5 -13.79 12.00 1.08
N GLN A 6 -15.04 12.35 1.33
CA GLN A 6 -15.70 13.51 0.69
C GLN A 6 -15.39 14.83 1.40
N ASP A 7 -14.70 14.76 2.54
CA ASP A 7 -14.42 15.93 3.36
C ASP A 7 -13.10 16.59 2.91
N GLN A 8 -13.19 17.65 2.13
CA GLN A 8 -12.05 18.49 1.75
C GLN A 8 -11.25 18.99 2.96
N THR A 9 -11.78 18.84 4.17
CA THR A 9 -11.15 19.21 5.43
C THR A 9 -9.87 18.42 5.68
N ILE A 10 -9.81 17.10 5.35
CA ILE A 10 -8.63 16.29 5.58
C ILE A 10 -7.47 16.75 4.70
N PHE A 11 -7.74 16.97 3.40
CA PHE A 11 -6.73 17.46 2.47
C PHE A 11 -6.22 18.84 2.88
N THR A 12 -7.12 19.75 3.23
CA THR A 12 -6.79 21.11 3.69
C THR A 12 -5.98 21.07 4.99
N ALA A 13 -6.40 20.26 5.96
CA ALA A 13 -5.68 20.10 7.22
C ALA A 13 -4.27 19.51 7.01
N LEU A 14 -4.13 18.48 6.18
CA LEU A 14 -2.83 17.90 5.85
C LEU A 14 -1.92 18.95 5.20
N LYS A 15 -2.42 19.67 4.19
CA LYS A 15 -1.68 20.73 3.52
C LYS A 15 -1.20 21.80 4.50
N GLN A 16 -2.05 22.21 5.44
CA GLN A 16 -1.70 23.18 6.47
C GLN A 16 -0.57 22.65 7.37
N VAL A 17 -0.70 21.40 7.86
CA VAL A 17 0.34 20.77 8.71
C VAL A 17 1.68 20.65 7.97
N LEU A 18 1.68 20.27 6.69
CA LEU A 18 2.89 20.19 5.89
C LEU A 18 3.57 21.56 5.77
N GLN A 19 2.80 22.63 5.58
CA GLN A 19 3.30 24.01 5.53
C GLN A 19 3.87 24.46 6.89
N GLU A 20 3.14 24.21 7.98
CA GLU A 20 3.58 24.59 9.34
C GLU A 20 4.88 23.86 9.74
N LEU A 21 5.05 22.62 9.31
CA LEU A 21 6.25 21.81 9.59
C LEU A 21 7.37 21.98 8.56
N ASN A 22 7.18 22.84 7.53
CA ASN A 22 8.14 23.08 6.44
C ASN A 22 8.56 21.79 5.71
N PHE A 23 7.65 20.87 5.46
CA PHE A 23 7.90 19.73 4.60
C PHE A 23 7.85 20.15 3.13
N GLU A 24 8.85 19.78 2.35
CA GLU A 24 8.89 20.00 0.90
C GLU A 24 8.03 19.01 0.14
N TYR A 25 7.77 17.83 0.71
CA TYR A 25 6.94 16.76 0.17
C TYR A 25 6.15 16.09 1.30
N CYS A 26 5.06 15.43 0.95
CA CYS A 26 4.25 14.70 1.92
C CYS A 26 5.01 13.44 2.41
N PRO A 27 5.30 13.31 3.72
CA PRO A 27 5.98 12.14 4.27
C PRO A 27 5.01 10.99 4.62
N ILE A 28 3.78 11.06 4.13
CA ILE A 28 2.70 10.11 4.44
C ILE A 28 2.16 9.58 3.12
N ASP A 29 2.07 8.25 3.01
CA ASP A 29 1.38 7.60 1.91
C ASP A 29 -0.11 7.45 2.24
N VAL A 30 -0.95 7.42 1.20
CA VAL A 30 -2.40 7.34 1.31
C VAL A 30 -2.88 6.01 0.78
N GLU A 31 -3.67 5.30 1.56
CA GLU A 31 -4.25 4.03 1.17
C GLU A 31 -5.73 4.20 0.81
N LEU A 32 -6.12 3.67 -0.34
CA LEU A 32 -7.49 3.61 -0.84
C LEU A 32 -7.88 2.16 -1.05
N THR A 33 -9.00 1.74 -0.47
CA THR A 33 -9.50 0.37 -0.72
C THR A 33 -10.04 0.23 -2.15
N GLU A 34 -9.97 -0.97 -2.71
CA GLU A 34 -10.49 -1.29 -4.04
C GLU A 34 -11.94 -0.84 -4.26
N SER A 35 -12.80 -1.01 -3.24
CA SER A 35 -14.21 -0.59 -3.30
C SER A 35 -14.39 0.90 -3.61
N CYS A 36 -13.45 1.74 -3.18
CA CYS A 36 -13.54 3.19 -3.39
C CYS A 36 -13.36 3.61 -4.83
N LEU A 37 -12.59 2.83 -5.60
CA LEU A 37 -12.40 3.08 -7.03
C LEU A 37 -13.66 2.72 -7.83
N ILE A 38 -14.47 1.77 -7.32
CA ILE A 38 -15.66 1.26 -8.01
C ILE A 38 -16.87 2.14 -7.75
N GLU A 39 -17.03 2.64 -6.52
CA GLU A 39 -18.23 3.39 -6.11
C GLU A 39 -18.36 4.74 -6.83
N ASN A 40 -17.25 5.45 -7.03
CA ASN A 40 -17.24 6.74 -7.74
C ASN A 40 -15.83 7.00 -8.31
N ASP A 41 -15.62 6.62 -9.55
CA ASP A 41 -14.32 6.70 -10.21
C ASP A 41 -13.86 8.15 -10.44
N GLU A 42 -14.75 9.10 -10.72
CA GLU A 42 -14.39 10.52 -10.89
C GLU A 42 -13.93 11.15 -9.57
N LEU A 43 -14.63 10.86 -8.48
CA LEU A 43 -14.24 11.33 -7.16
C LEU A 43 -12.91 10.70 -6.72
N ALA A 44 -12.75 9.40 -6.91
CA ALA A 44 -11.51 8.70 -6.59
C ALA A 44 -10.32 9.30 -7.36
N LEU A 45 -10.48 9.54 -8.66
CA LEU A 45 -9.45 10.17 -9.49
C LEU A 45 -9.08 11.56 -8.97
N SER A 46 -10.09 12.38 -8.63
CA SER A 46 -9.86 13.72 -8.07
C SER A 46 -9.08 13.67 -6.76
N VAL A 47 -9.43 12.75 -5.86
CA VAL A 47 -8.75 12.55 -4.56
C VAL A 47 -7.32 12.10 -4.77
N ILE A 48 -7.08 11.10 -5.62
CA ILE A 48 -5.74 10.62 -5.94
C ILE A 48 -4.87 11.78 -6.47
N GLN A 49 -5.37 12.55 -7.42
CA GLN A 49 -4.63 13.68 -8.00
C GLN A 49 -4.28 14.75 -6.95
N GLN A 50 -5.20 15.04 -6.03
CA GLN A 50 -4.95 16.00 -4.95
C GLN A 50 -3.80 15.53 -4.03
N PHE A 51 -3.79 14.26 -3.61
CA PHE A 51 -2.72 13.74 -2.77
C PHE A 51 -1.38 13.64 -3.52
N SER A 52 -1.39 13.22 -4.77
CA SER A 52 -0.19 13.21 -5.62
C SER A 52 0.41 14.61 -5.80
N GLN A 53 -0.42 15.66 -5.87
CA GLN A 53 0.06 17.06 -5.92
C GLN A 53 0.76 17.52 -4.62
N LEU A 54 0.46 16.87 -3.49
CA LEU A 54 1.19 17.08 -2.23
C LEU A 54 2.48 16.26 -2.14
N GLY A 55 2.77 15.43 -3.14
CA GLY A 55 3.91 14.52 -3.12
C GLY A 55 3.67 13.25 -2.29
N ALA A 56 2.42 12.95 -1.92
CA ALA A 56 2.06 11.67 -1.30
C ALA A 56 2.01 10.57 -2.36
N GLN A 57 2.49 9.38 -2.00
CA GLN A 57 2.19 8.18 -2.77
C GLN A 57 0.78 7.69 -2.46
N VAL A 58 0.11 7.13 -3.46
CA VAL A 58 -1.23 6.58 -3.31
C VAL A 58 -1.21 5.08 -3.58
N HIS A 59 -1.57 4.31 -2.58
CA HIS A 59 -1.56 2.85 -2.62
C HIS A 59 -2.98 2.31 -2.68
N LEU A 60 -3.20 1.29 -3.50
CA LEU A 60 -4.46 0.56 -3.55
C LEU A 60 -4.42 -0.60 -2.55
N ASP A 61 -5.29 -0.52 -1.54
CA ASP A 61 -5.36 -1.48 -0.45
C ASP A 61 -6.34 -2.64 -0.73
N ASP A 62 -6.15 -3.77 -0.06
CA ASP A 62 -6.95 -4.99 -0.16
C ASP A 62 -7.07 -5.55 -1.60
N PHE A 63 -6.06 -5.32 -2.45
CA PHE A 63 -6.12 -5.71 -3.86
C PHE A 63 -6.29 -7.21 -4.06
N GLY A 64 -7.26 -7.54 -4.92
CA GLY A 64 -7.59 -8.91 -5.30
C GLY A 64 -8.68 -9.56 -4.46
N THR A 65 -9.24 -8.85 -3.48
CA THR A 65 -10.40 -9.32 -2.69
C THR A 65 -11.72 -8.82 -3.25
N GLY A 66 -11.69 -7.85 -4.17
CA GLY A 66 -12.84 -7.19 -4.78
C GLY A 66 -13.04 -7.51 -6.26
N TYR A 67 -13.73 -6.63 -6.97
CA TYR A 67 -14.16 -6.78 -8.36
C TYR A 67 -13.53 -5.76 -9.33
N SER A 68 -12.42 -5.12 -8.97
CA SER A 68 -11.79 -4.16 -9.89
C SER A 68 -11.27 -4.85 -11.14
N SER A 69 -11.62 -4.29 -12.29
CA SER A 69 -11.05 -4.77 -13.55
C SER A 69 -9.65 -4.19 -13.75
N LEU A 70 -8.76 -4.94 -14.41
CA LEU A 70 -7.42 -4.45 -14.77
C LEU A 70 -7.47 -3.15 -15.60
N SER A 71 -8.54 -2.96 -16.39
CA SER A 71 -8.76 -1.74 -17.16
C SER A 71 -9.07 -0.53 -16.28
N GLN A 72 -9.76 -0.73 -15.15
CA GLN A 72 -9.97 0.33 -14.18
C GLN A 72 -8.66 0.67 -13.47
N LEU A 73 -7.91 -0.33 -13.02
CA LEU A 73 -6.61 -0.12 -12.36
C LEU A 73 -5.68 0.76 -13.22
N ALA A 74 -5.62 0.50 -14.52
CA ALA A 74 -4.78 1.26 -15.46
C ALA A 74 -5.19 2.74 -15.63
N ARG A 75 -6.40 3.15 -15.19
CA ARG A 75 -6.89 4.53 -15.30
C ARG A 75 -6.48 5.41 -14.15
N PHE A 76 -6.17 4.82 -13.00
CA PHE A 76 -5.85 5.59 -11.79
C PHE A 76 -4.34 5.80 -11.67
N PRO A 77 -3.88 7.03 -11.42
CA PRO A 77 -2.46 7.32 -11.18
C PRO A 77 -2.09 6.97 -9.74
N ILE A 78 -2.08 5.66 -9.45
CA ILE A 78 -1.62 5.09 -8.17
C ILE A 78 -0.15 4.66 -8.30
N ASP A 79 0.53 4.55 -7.17
CA ASP A 79 1.96 4.23 -7.11
C ASP A 79 2.20 2.75 -6.75
N ALA A 80 1.33 2.17 -5.93
CA ALA A 80 1.47 0.81 -5.46
C ALA A 80 0.13 0.08 -5.30
N ILE A 81 0.21 -1.24 -5.30
CA ILE A 81 -0.87 -2.13 -4.87
C ILE A 81 -0.42 -2.91 -3.64
N LYS A 82 -1.30 -3.01 -2.64
CA LYS A 82 -1.07 -3.78 -1.41
C LYS A 82 -1.77 -5.13 -1.55
N LEU A 83 -0.98 -6.18 -1.49
CA LEU A 83 -1.44 -7.55 -1.59
C LEU A 83 -1.93 -8.00 -0.21
N ASP A 84 -3.23 -8.26 -0.10
CA ASP A 84 -3.87 -8.69 1.14
C ASP A 84 -3.25 -9.97 1.71
N GLN A 85 -3.24 -10.08 3.04
CA GLN A 85 -2.70 -11.22 3.78
C GLN A 85 -3.29 -12.58 3.37
N VAL A 86 -4.51 -12.60 2.82
CA VAL A 86 -5.16 -13.84 2.35
C VAL A 86 -4.35 -14.53 1.25
N PHE A 87 -3.62 -13.77 0.44
CA PHE A 87 -2.73 -14.29 -0.60
C PHE A 87 -1.35 -14.65 -0.08
N VAL A 88 -0.92 -14.05 1.02
CA VAL A 88 0.42 -14.18 1.60
C VAL A 88 0.49 -15.37 2.57
N ARG A 89 -0.57 -15.57 3.34
CA ARG A 89 -0.62 -16.56 4.40
C ARG A 89 -0.39 -17.98 3.86
N ASP A 90 0.64 -18.65 4.40
CA ASP A 90 1.06 -20.00 3.99
C ASP A 90 1.32 -20.17 2.48
N ILE A 91 1.64 -19.08 1.76
CA ILE A 91 1.83 -19.08 0.30
C ILE A 91 2.81 -20.15 -0.17
N HIS A 92 3.83 -20.47 0.63
CA HIS A 92 4.81 -21.49 0.31
C HIS A 92 4.22 -22.92 0.20
N LYS A 93 2.97 -23.13 0.67
CA LYS A 93 2.24 -24.40 0.61
C LYS A 93 1.07 -24.36 -0.37
N GLN A 94 0.74 -23.21 -0.97
CA GLN A 94 -0.48 -23.00 -1.75
C GLN A 94 -0.19 -22.69 -3.22
N PRO A 95 -0.15 -23.70 -4.11
CA PRO A 95 0.21 -23.49 -5.53
C PRO A 95 -0.70 -22.48 -6.25
N VAL A 96 -1.99 -22.42 -5.90
CA VAL A 96 -2.95 -21.49 -6.48
C VAL A 96 -2.59 -20.05 -6.08
N SER A 97 -2.41 -19.77 -4.78
CA SER A 97 -1.99 -18.47 -4.30
C SER A 97 -0.65 -18.03 -4.90
N GLN A 98 0.31 -18.96 -5.04
CA GLN A 98 1.57 -18.68 -5.73
C GLN A 98 1.39 -18.23 -7.17
N SER A 99 0.46 -18.84 -7.90
CA SER A 99 0.19 -18.48 -9.29
C SER A 99 -0.53 -17.14 -9.39
N LEU A 100 -1.49 -16.88 -8.49
CA LEU A 100 -2.18 -15.61 -8.41
C LEU A 100 -1.22 -14.45 -8.08
N VAL A 101 -0.36 -14.62 -7.07
CA VAL A 101 0.62 -13.58 -6.71
C VAL A 101 1.57 -13.30 -7.87
N ARG A 102 2.06 -14.32 -8.58
CA ARG A 102 2.89 -14.10 -9.79
C ARG A 102 2.15 -13.34 -10.88
N ALA A 103 0.86 -13.63 -11.09
CA ALA A 103 0.05 -12.90 -12.06
C ALA A 103 -0.14 -11.43 -11.64
N ILE A 104 -0.43 -11.17 -10.36
CA ILE A 104 -0.55 -9.81 -9.83
C ILE A 104 0.75 -9.03 -10.01
N VAL A 105 1.89 -9.63 -9.68
CA VAL A 105 3.21 -9.00 -9.86
C VAL A 105 3.46 -8.67 -11.34
N ALA A 106 3.14 -9.57 -12.25
CA ALA A 106 3.30 -9.32 -13.69
C ALA A 106 2.43 -8.15 -14.18
N VAL A 107 1.19 -8.06 -13.69
CA VAL A 107 0.28 -6.93 -13.99
C VAL A 107 0.82 -5.62 -13.42
N ALA A 108 1.23 -5.62 -12.15
CA ALA A 108 1.79 -4.44 -11.51
C ALA A 108 3.02 -3.92 -12.28
N GLN A 109 3.93 -4.82 -12.66
CA GLN A 109 5.11 -4.47 -13.47
C GLN A 109 4.73 -3.88 -14.84
N ALA A 110 3.73 -4.44 -15.52
CA ALA A 110 3.24 -3.92 -16.79
C ALA A 110 2.63 -2.52 -16.66
N LEU A 111 2.08 -2.17 -15.50
CA LEU A 111 1.51 -0.87 -15.18
C LEU A 111 2.51 0.07 -14.46
N ASN A 112 3.74 -0.37 -14.25
CA ASN A 112 4.78 0.36 -13.52
C ASN A 112 4.36 0.67 -12.06
N LEU A 113 3.65 -0.25 -11.43
CA LEU A 113 3.22 -0.15 -10.04
C LEU A 113 4.15 -0.97 -9.13
N GLN A 114 4.35 -0.50 -7.90
CA GLN A 114 4.98 -1.28 -6.85
C GLN A 114 3.99 -2.30 -6.28
N VAL A 115 4.52 -3.38 -5.69
CA VAL A 115 3.72 -4.37 -4.95
C VAL A 115 4.22 -4.44 -3.53
N ILE A 116 3.31 -4.19 -2.58
CA ILE A 116 3.56 -4.27 -1.14
C ILE A 116 2.81 -5.51 -0.63
N ALA A 117 3.50 -6.44 0.03
CA ALA A 117 2.85 -7.61 0.60
C ALA A 117 2.57 -7.40 2.09
N GLU A 118 1.34 -7.70 2.49
CA GLU A 118 0.88 -7.56 3.86
C GLU A 118 0.79 -8.89 4.61
N GLY A 119 0.81 -8.83 5.94
CA GLY A 119 0.59 -9.98 6.80
C GLY A 119 1.67 -11.04 6.71
N VAL A 120 2.92 -10.65 6.41
CA VAL A 120 4.05 -11.59 6.37
C VAL A 120 4.40 -12.01 7.80
N GLU A 121 4.22 -13.30 8.10
CA GLU A 121 4.43 -13.84 9.45
C GLU A 121 5.60 -14.83 9.53
N SER A 122 6.05 -15.37 8.41
CA SER A 122 7.11 -16.39 8.39
C SER A 122 8.21 -16.09 7.39
N ALA A 123 9.44 -16.56 7.68
CA ALA A 123 10.58 -16.44 6.77
C ALA A 123 10.37 -17.20 5.44
N LYS A 124 9.47 -18.20 5.40
CA LYS A 124 9.15 -18.92 4.17
C LYS A 124 8.27 -18.09 3.23
N GLU A 125 7.34 -17.32 3.78
CA GLU A 125 6.53 -16.36 3.05
C GLU A 125 7.42 -15.25 2.51
N ASP A 126 8.25 -14.66 3.35
CA ASP A 126 9.21 -13.61 2.99
C ASP A 126 10.15 -14.06 1.84
N ALA A 127 10.71 -15.27 1.94
CA ALA A 127 11.58 -15.81 0.90
C ALA A 127 10.85 -16.02 -0.44
N PHE A 128 9.58 -16.46 -0.41
CA PHE A 128 8.77 -16.59 -1.61
C PHE A 128 8.49 -15.24 -2.26
N LEU A 129 8.07 -14.25 -1.49
CA LEU A 129 7.75 -12.90 -1.95
C LEU A 129 8.99 -12.22 -2.55
N THR A 130 10.12 -12.27 -1.84
CA THR A 130 11.41 -11.74 -2.32
C THR A 130 11.82 -12.38 -3.65
N LYS A 131 11.74 -13.72 -3.77
CA LYS A 131 12.07 -14.44 -5.00
C LYS A 131 11.20 -14.02 -6.20
N ASN A 132 9.97 -13.57 -5.94
CA ASN A 132 9.03 -13.11 -6.97
C ASN A 132 9.06 -11.59 -7.19
N GLY A 133 10.07 -10.87 -6.66
CA GLY A 133 10.28 -9.45 -6.93
C GLY A 133 9.45 -8.50 -6.06
N ILE A 134 8.81 -8.98 -5.00
CA ILE A 134 8.11 -8.13 -4.05
C ILE A 134 9.11 -7.68 -2.99
N ASN A 135 9.56 -6.43 -3.09
CA ASN A 135 10.60 -5.87 -2.23
C ASN A 135 10.05 -5.17 -0.99
N GLU A 136 8.81 -4.71 -1.03
CA GLU A 136 8.15 -4.09 0.10
C GLU A 136 7.21 -5.06 0.78
N ARG A 137 7.41 -5.25 2.06
CA ARG A 137 6.69 -6.26 2.85
C ARG A 137 6.47 -5.76 4.27
N GLN A 138 5.24 -5.97 4.77
CA GLN A 138 4.92 -5.68 6.17
C GLN A 138 4.27 -6.89 6.84
N GLY A 139 4.50 -7.04 8.14
CA GLY A 139 3.89 -8.11 8.91
C GLY A 139 4.63 -8.40 10.22
N PHE A 140 4.08 -9.34 10.98
CA PHE A 140 4.59 -9.69 12.30
C PHE A 140 5.95 -10.37 12.29
N LEU A 141 6.41 -10.84 11.14
CA LEU A 141 7.77 -11.31 10.96
C LEU A 141 8.79 -10.20 11.28
N PHE A 142 8.51 -8.97 10.91
CA PHE A 142 9.42 -7.83 11.06
C PHE A 142 9.19 -7.12 12.39
N ALA A 143 7.95 -6.72 12.66
CA ALA A 143 7.57 -6.08 13.92
C ALA A 143 6.05 -6.16 14.12
N LYS A 144 5.62 -6.28 15.36
CA LYS A 144 4.22 -6.08 15.73
C LYS A 144 3.94 -4.59 15.96
N PRO A 145 2.71 -4.13 15.82
CA PRO A 145 2.32 -2.77 16.19
C PRO A 145 2.81 -2.42 17.60
N MET A 146 3.34 -1.23 17.76
CA MET A 146 3.91 -0.80 19.04
C MET A 146 3.73 0.71 19.24
N PRO A 147 3.71 1.21 20.50
CA PRO A 147 3.66 2.64 20.78
C PRO A 147 4.88 3.39 20.22
N ALA A 148 4.73 4.67 19.91
CA ALA A 148 5.76 5.52 19.27
C ALA A 148 7.13 5.44 19.95
N VAL A 149 7.18 5.51 21.29
CA VAL A 149 8.45 5.42 22.05
C VAL A 149 9.14 4.06 21.86
N ALA A 150 8.37 2.98 21.74
CA ALA A 150 8.92 1.64 21.49
C ALA A 150 9.40 1.54 20.04
N PHE A 151 8.65 2.11 19.08
CA PHE A 151 9.02 2.18 17.68
C PHE A 151 10.34 2.93 17.46
N GLU A 152 10.53 4.10 18.05
CA GLU A 152 11.80 4.83 17.97
C GLU A 152 13.01 4.00 18.41
N ARG A 153 12.86 3.27 19.52
CA ARG A 153 13.92 2.39 20.04
C ARG A 153 14.18 1.20 19.11
N TRP A 154 13.12 0.63 18.56
CA TRP A 154 13.21 -0.46 17.58
C TRP A 154 13.88 0.02 16.30
N TYR A 155 13.45 1.15 15.74
CA TYR A 155 13.97 1.73 14.52
C TYR A 155 15.46 2.10 14.62
N LYS A 156 15.88 2.74 15.73
CA LYS A 156 17.28 3.03 16.00
C LYS A 156 18.17 1.77 16.06
N ARG A 157 17.63 0.65 16.51
CA ARG A 157 18.35 -0.65 16.52
C ARG A 157 18.37 -1.28 15.15
N TYR A 158 17.29 -1.14 14.39
CA TYR A 158 17.19 -1.65 13.01
C TYR A 158 18.23 -0.97 12.11
N LEU A 159 18.32 0.36 12.13
CA LEU A 159 19.31 1.12 11.36
C LEU A 159 20.78 0.77 11.66
N LYS A 160 21.07 0.25 12.86
CA LYS A 160 22.45 -0.19 13.21
C LYS A 160 22.80 -1.59 12.68
N ARG A 161 21.80 -2.34 12.15
CA ARG A 161 21.96 -3.71 11.65
C ARG A 161 21.90 -3.78 10.12
N ALA A 162 21.31 -2.77 9.49
CA ALA A 162 21.28 -2.58 8.04
C ALA A 162 22.59 -1.91 7.57
#